data_52c7aff27277e175ea840e804e7ba03f
#
_entry.id   52c7aff27277e175ea840e804e7ba03f
#
_cell.length_a   1.000
_cell.length_b   1.000
_cell.length_c   1.000
_cell.angle_alpha   90.00
_cell.angle_beta   90.00
_cell.angle_gamma   90.00
#
_symmetry.space_group_name_H-M   'P 1'
#
loop_
_entity.id
_entity.type
_entity.pdbx_description
1 polymer ?
#
loop_
_entity_poly.entity_id
_entity_poly.type
_entity_poly.pdbx_seq_one_letter_code
_entity_poly.pdbx_strand_id
1 'polypeptide(L)'
;MVNRLEKTISKERWSSAVTNYLHCLNLPEHSSILILTDLIPPIMKTPPDPNLLVRRGMAEKLNTKLSQEIFYHDYYVGLGEYDRSMTQGDFYDKTKDYLEQLGNAAGRKKSVVTVIYLGDEYSGRQGIYYAASDFGKDRKVRIANSLGFSAGDCLLLADMDTSKLYRIKEQVGYFDNFFNEHPRGVFNVLTEDNEKKTYSLRLGYDVSKAPFVNDLARFGEGHTRKYINAEYANIPGGETYAAPYPYQSVHGHFFADNLLFTVENGLVTGVGPDYIPAESFEPSQRELIRLIRSGLYLPVAELGIGFHELAGIQAYPGSSMLSRERIGPHIGIGQATSPTDEDSLIKASTRTSSFFHADFVLPTNPIIYWNDSQMNPNNRIKFYPPPK
;
A
#
# COMPACT_ATOMS: atom_id res chain seq x y z
N MET A 1 -23.74 7.36 -17.06
CA MET A 1 -22.68 7.44 -16.01
C MET A 1 -21.32 7.04 -16.57
N VAL A 2 -21.18 5.93 -17.24
CA VAL A 2 -19.94 5.46 -17.90
C VAL A 2 -19.31 6.52 -18.81
N ASN A 3 -20.10 7.29 -19.56
CA ASN A 3 -19.63 8.36 -20.45
C ASN A 3 -18.87 9.54 -19.78
N ARG A 4 -18.90 9.69 -18.44
CA ARG A 4 -18.13 10.72 -17.74
C ARG A 4 -16.72 10.23 -17.38
N LEU A 5 -16.58 8.94 -17.05
CA LEU A 5 -15.28 8.32 -16.79
C LEU A 5 -14.44 8.16 -18.07
N GLU A 6 -15.11 7.83 -19.20
CA GLU A 6 -14.45 7.74 -20.51
C GLU A 6 -13.89 9.07 -21.00
N LYS A 7 -14.33 10.22 -20.44
CA LYS A 7 -13.73 11.53 -20.69
C LYS A 7 -12.44 11.77 -19.89
N THR A 8 -12.24 11.04 -18.79
CA THR A 8 -11.06 11.20 -17.90
C THR A 8 -9.98 10.18 -18.24
N ILE A 9 -10.36 8.96 -18.60
CA ILE A 9 -9.44 7.86 -18.93
C ILE A 9 -9.87 7.29 -20.28
N SER A 10 -8.98 7.33 -21.28
CA SER A 10 -9.30 6.79 -22.61
C SER A 10 -9.55 5.28 -22.57
N LYS A 11 -10.26 4.76 -23.59
CA LYS A 11 -10.57 3.34 -23.71
C LYS A 11 -9.30 2.48 -23.77
N GLU A 12 -8.28 2.98 -24.45
CA GLU A 12 -6.97 2.32 -24.57
C GLU A 12 -6.28 2.24 -23.22
N ARG A 13 -6.28 3.33 -22.44
CA ARG A 13 -5.72 3.38 -21.10
C ARG A 13 -6.44 2.42 -20.14
N TRP A 14 -7.76 2.35 -20.22
CA TRP A 14 -8.53 1.37 -19.47
C TRP A 14 -8.12 -0.06 -19.82
N SER A 15 -8.00 -0.37 -21.13
CA SER A 15 -7.60 -1.70 -21.59
C SER A 15 -6.21 -2.08 -21.09
N SER A 16 -5.25 -1.14 -21.16
CA SER A 16 -3.90 -1.35 -20.65
C SER A 16 -3.90 -1.56 -19.14
N ALA A 17 -4.62 -0.75 -18.37
CA ALA A 17 -4.71 -0.88 -16.91
C ALA A 17 -5.27 -2.26 -16.50
N VAL A 18 -6.33 -2.72 -17.12
CA VAL A 18 -6.92 -4.06 -16.86
C VAL A 18 -5.92 -5.17 -17.20
N THR A 19 -5.26 -5.08 -18.35
CA THR A 19 -4.27 -6.07 -18.78
C THR A 19 -3.09 -6.13 -17.81
N ASN A 20 -2.55 -4.98 -17.40
CA ASN A 20 -1.44 -4.89 -16.49
C ASN A 20 -1.83 -5.31 -15.05
N TYR A 21 -3.06 -5.01 -14.63
CA TYR A 21 -3.60 -5.53 -13.36
C TYR A 21 -3.61 -7.06 -13.33
N LEU A 22 -4.16 -7.68 -14.38
CA LEU A 22 -4.18 -9.14 -14.53
C LEU A 22 -2.76 -9.74 -14.57
N HIS A 23 -1.82 -9.03 -15.22
CA HIS A 23 -0.42 -9.43 -15.23
C HIS A 23 0.19 -9.41 -13.82
N CYS A 24 -0.15 -8.41 -13.00
CA CYS A 24 0.27 -8.34 -11.58
C CYS A 24 -0.34 -9.49 -10.75
N LEU A 25 -1.57 -9.89 -11.02
CA LEU A 25 -2.20 -11.03 -10.33
C LEU A 25 -1.48 -12.35 -10.59
N ASN A 26 -0.82 -12.51 -11.73
CA ASN A 26 -0.12 -13.74 -12.10
C ASN A 26 -0.95 -14.98 -11.75
N LEU A 27 -2.16 -15.03 -12.30
CA LEU A 27 -3.16 -16.06 -11.96
C LEU A 27 -2.69 -17.44 -12.44
N PRO A 28 -2.62 -18.43 -11.56
CA PRO A 28 -2.41 -19.82 -11.96
C PRO A 28 -3.61 -20.34 -12.76
N GLU A 29 -3.38 -21.36 -13.57
CA GLU A 29 -4.50 -22.16 -14.11
C GLU A 29 -5.40 -22.69 -12.98
N HIS A 30 -6.70 -22.83 -13.25
CA HIS A 30 -7.71 -23.26 -12.27
C HIS A 30 -7.83 -22.32 -11.04
N SER A 31 -7.74 -21.01 -11.22
CA SER A 31 -7.95 -20.03 -10.17
C SER A 31 -9.42 -19.73 -9.93
N SER A 32 -9.77 -19.56 -8.64
CA SER A 32 -11.05 -18.97 -8.24
C SER A 32 -10.82 -17.51 -7.87
N ILE A 33 -11.59 -16.59 -8.43
CA ILE A 33 -11.36 -15.16 -8.29
C ILE A 33 -12.61 -14.49 -7.72
N LEU A 34 -12.46 -13.80 -6.60
CA LEU A 34 -13.51 -13.00 -5.99
C LEU A 34 -13.13 -11.52 -6.10
N ILE A 35 -13.91 -10.76 -6.85
CA ILE A 35 -13.73 -9.31 -6.97
C ILE A 35 -14.70 -8.63 -6.02
N LEU A 36 -14.19 -7.81 -5.13
CA LEU A 36 -14.93 -7.09 -4.11
C LEU A 36 -14.81 -5.59 -4.37
N THR A 37 -15.94 -4.89 -4.40
CA THR A 37 -16.00 -3.45 -4.67
C THR A 37 -17.14 -2.79 -3.90
N ASP A 38 -17.16 -1.46 -3.91
CA ASP A 38 -18.20 -0.67 -3.25
C ASP A 38 -19.55 -0.81 -3.97
N LEU A 39 -20.62 -0.91 -3.18
CA LEU A 39 -21.98 -0.81 -3.66
C LEU A 39 -22.29 0.63 -4.09
N ILE A 40 -22.83 0.81 -5.29
CA ILE A 40 -23.40 2.09 -5.72
C ILE A 40 -24.86 2.14 -5.25
N PRO A 41 -25.22 3.03 -4.31
CA PRO A 41 -26.61 3.15 -3.87
C PRO A 41 -27.53 3.46 -5.06
N PRO A 42 -28.70 2.82 -5.14
CA PRO A 42 -29.64 3.01 -6.25
C PRO A 42 -30.20 4.43 -6.33
N ILE A 43 -30.25 5.14 -5.19
CA ILE A 43 -30.72 6.53 -5.10
C ILE A 43 -29.61 7.35 -4.45
N MET A 44 -28.95 8.17 -5.24
CA MET A 44 -27.94 9.12 -4.74
C MET A 44 -28.54 10.53 -4.72
N LYS A 45 -28.54 11.18 -3.55
CA LYS A 45 -28.93 12.59 -3.41
C LYS A 45 -27.87 13.57 -3.95
N THR A 46 -26.64 13.11 -4.06
CA THR A 46 -25.47 13.85 -4.57
C THR A 46 -24.80 13.03 -5.66
N PRO A 47 -24.08 13.66 -6.61
CA PRO A 47 -23.26 12.93 -7.57
C PRO A 47 -22.32 11.94 -6.86
N PRO A 48 -22.15 10.72 -7.36
CA PRO A 48 -21.23 9.77 -6.76
C PRO A 48 -19.80 10.31 -6.78
N ASP A 49 -19.04 9.96 -5.76
CA ASP A 49 -17.59 10.16 -5.74
C ASP A 49 -16.99 9.62 -7.05
N PRO A 50 -16.21 10.42 -7.78
CA PRO A 50 -15.56 9.97 -9.01
C PRO A 50 -14.73 8.68 -8.82
N ASN A 51 -14.06 8.52 -7.69
CA ASN A 51 -13.27 7.34 -7.40
C ASN A 51 -14.12 6.08 -7.18
N LEU A 52 -15.34 6.22 -6.62
CA LEU A 52 -16.30 5.12 -6.55
C LEU A 52 -16.63 4.58 -7.95
N LEU A 53 -16.82 5.48 -8.92
CA LEU A 53 -17.09 5.09 -10.30
C LEU A 53 -15.88 4.41 -10.96
N VAL A 54 -14.68 4.86 -10.64
CA VAL A 54 -13.43 4.25 -11.14
C VAL A 54 -13.27 2.83 -10.57
N ARG A 55 -13.45 2.65 -9.26
CA ARG A 55 -13.38 1.32 -8.62
C ARG A 55 -14.37 0.35 -9.23
N ARG A 56 -15.61 0.79 -9.37
CA ARG A 56 -16.67 -0.02 -9.99
C ARG A 56 -16.35 -0.36 -11.44
N GLY A 57 -15.92 0.62 -12.23
CA GLY A 57 -15.54 0.43 -13.63
C GLY A 57 -14.37 -0.56 -13.77
N MET A 58 -13.39 -0.53 -12.87
CA MET A 58 -12.28 -1.49 -12.85
C MET A 58 -12.78 -2.90 -12.50
N ALA A 59 -13.61 -3.04 -11.47
CA ALA A 59 -14.18 -4.32 -11.08
C ALA A 59 -15.00 -4.97 -12.22
N GLU A 60 -15.85 -4.19 -12.87
CA GLU A 60 -16.67 -4.68 -14.01
C GLU A 60 -15.82 -5.09 -15.23
N LYS A 61 -14.77 -4.32 -15.55
CA LYS A 61 -13.86 -4.63 -16.65
C LYS A 61 -13.01 -5.87 -16.36
N LEU A 62 -12.49 -6.01 -15.12
CA LEU A 62 -11.79 -7.21 -14.69
C LEU A 62 -12.72 -8.43 -14.76
N ASN A 63 -13.93 -8.32 -14.22
CA ASN A 63 -14.92 -9.40 -14.27
C ASN A 63 -15.24 -9.81 -15.72
N THR A 64 -15.46 -8.84 -16.62
CA THR A 64 -15.72 -9.10 -18.03
C THR A 64 -14.54 -9.80 -18.70
N LYS A 65 -13.32 -9.30 -18.49
CA LYS A 65 -12.11 -9.86 -19.11
C LYS A 65 -11.83 -11.28 -18.61
N LEU A 66 -11.90 -11.51 -17.30
CA LEU A 66 -11.70 -12.83 -16.70
C LEU A 66 -12.78 -13.82 -17.13
N SER A 67 -14.06 -13.38 -17.25
CA SER A 67 -15.14 -14.23 -17.75
C SER A 67 -14.96 -14.65 -19.20
N GLN A 68 -14.30 -13.84 -20.03
CA GLN A 68 -13.92 -14.22 -21.39
C GLN A 68 -12.80 -15.25 -21.44
N GLU A 69 -11.94 -15.28 -20.43
CA GLU A 69 -10.79 -16.19 -20.33
C GLU A 69 -11.14 -17.53 -19.65
N ILE A 70 -12.34 -17.68 -19.09
CA ILE A 70 -12.81 -18.91 -18.42
C ILE A 70 -12.60 -20.16 -19.31
N PHE A 71 -12.89 -20.07 -20.61
CA PHE A 71 -12.75 -21.19 -21.54
C PHE A 71 -11.30 -21.66 -21.76
N TYR A 72 -10.33 -20.80 -21.48
CA TYR A 72 -8.90 -21.09 -21.70
C TYR A 72 -8.18 -21.53 -20.41
N HIS A 73 -8.62 -21.04 -19.25
CA HIS A 73 -7.91 -21.17 -17.99
C HIS A 73 -8.70 -21.78 -16.84
N ASP A 74 -9.96 -22.19 -17.11
CA ASP A 74 -10.86 -22.78 -16.09
C ASP A 74 -10.97 -21.90 -14.83
N TYR A 75 -11.22 -20.58 -15.04
CA TYR A 75 -11.40 -19.62 -13.95
C TYR A 75 -12.85 -19.58 -13.47
N TYR A 76 -13.04 -19.46 -12.17
CA TYR A 76 -14.32 -19.15 -11.55
C TYR A 76 -14.28 -17.71 -11.01
N VAL A 77 -15.17 -16.86 -11.48
CA VAL A 77 -15.17 -15.44 -11.13
C VAL A 77 -16.48 -15.08 -10.43
N GLY A 78 -16.35 -14.48 -9.25
CA GLY A 78 -17.46 -13.90 -8.48
C GLY A 78 -17.25 -12.40 -8.28
N LEU A 79 -18.35 -11.63 -8.30
CA LEU A 79 -18.37 -10.21 -7.98
C LEU A 79 -19.19 -9.99 -6.71
N GLY A 80 -18.56 -9.39 -5.69
CA GLY A 80 -19.19 -9.02 -4.44
C GLY A 80 -19.21 -7.50 -4.24
N GLU A 81 -20.23 -7.00 -3.56
CA GLU A 81 -20.44 -5.58 -3.31
C GLU A 81 -20.61 -5.32 -1.82
N TYR A 82 -20.01 -4.23 -1.32
CA TYR A 82 -20.08 -3.82 0.08
C TYR A 82 -20.72 -2.46 0.24
N ASP A 83 -21.58 -2.34 1.25
CA ASP A 83 -22.11 -1.06 1.71
C ASP A 83 -21.13 -0.42 2.69
N ARG A 84 -20.95 0.90 2.58
CA ARG A 84 -20.06 1.70 3.41
C ARG A 84 -20.44 1.73 4.89
N SER A 85 -21.69 1.43 5.23
CA SER A 85 -22.21 1.40 6.60
C SER A 85 -21.91 0.09 7.33
N MET A 86 -21.36 -0.91 6.65
CA MET A 86 -21.10 -2.24 7.23
C MET A 86 -20.00 -2.18 8.29
N THR A 87 -20.20 -2.95 9.38
CA THR A 87 -19.19 -3.16 10.41
C THR A 87 -18.11 -4.16 9.96
N GLN A 88 -17.04 -4.28 10.73
CA GLN A 88 -16.00 -5.28 10.47
C GLN A 88 -16.55 -6.72 10.47
N GLY A 89 -17.52 -7.02 11.38
CA GLY A 89 -18.19 -8.31 11.41
C GLY A 89 -19.02 -8.57 10.16
N ASP A 90 -19.76 -7.56 9.70
CA ASP A 90 -20.55 -7.68 8.46
C ASP A 90 -19.66 -7.91 7.23
N PHE A 91 -18.50 -7.22 7.16
CA PHE A 91 -17.51 -7.46 6.10
C PHE A 91 -16.96 -8.89 6.16
N TYR A 92 -16.67 -9.38 7.37
CA TYR A 92 -16.18 -10.75 7.57
C TYR A 92 -17.21 -11.78 7.09
N ASP A 93 -18.45 -11.71 7.61
CA ASP A 93 -19.50 -12.69 7.33
C ASP A 93 -19.85 -12.71 5.83
N LYS A 94 -20.00 -11.53 5.23
CA LYS A 94 -20.34 -11.41 3.81
C LYS A 94 -19.20 -11.91 2.91
N THR A 95 -17.95 -11.63 3.25
CA THR A 95 -16.79 -12.17 2.50
C THR A 95 -16.74 -13.69 2.60
N LYS A 96 -16.97 -14.23 3.78
CA LYS A 96 -17.02 -15.68 4.02
C LYS A 96 -18.09 -16.34 3.17
N ASP A 97 -19.30 -15.78 3.14
CA ASP A 97 -20.39 -16.29 2.31
C ASP A 97 -20.02 -16.30 0.82
N TYR A 98 -19.40 -15.22 0.31
CA TYR A 98 -18.93 -15.17 -1.08
C TYR A 98 -17.85 -16.23 -1.37
N LEU A 99 -16.90 -16.42 -0.45
CA LEU A 99 -15.82 -17.41 -0.59
C LEU A 99 -16.37 -18.85 -0.55
N GLU A 100 -17.37 -19.13 0.29
CA GLU A 100 -18.03 -20.43 0.35
C GLU A 100 -18.82 -20.71 -0.94
N GLN A 101 -19.56 -19.74 -1.44
CA GLN A 101 -20.27 -19.85 -2.72
C GLN A 101 -19.31 -20.12 -3.88
N LEU A 102 -18.19 -19.36 -3.95
CA LEU A 102 -17.16 -19.55 -4.95
C LEU A 102 -16.50 -20.93 -4.82
N GLY A 103 -16.18 -21.35 -3.59
CA GLY A 103 -15.59 -22.67 -3.31
C GLY A 103 -16.52 -23.84 -3.68
N ASN A 104 -17.82 -23.67 -3.50
CA ASN A 104 -18.81 -24.68 -3.89
C ASN A 104 -18.96 -24.77 -5.41
N ALA A 105 -18.94 -23.62 -6.11
CA ALA A 105 -19.01 -23.57 -7.57
C ALA A 105 -17.77 -24.14 -8.26
N ALA A 106 -16.58 -23.88 -7.70
CA ALA A 106 -15.30 -24.36 -8.22
C ALA A 106 -15.06 -25.87 -8.00
N GLY A 107 -15.87 -26.49 -7.15
CA GLY A 107 -15.63 -27.87 -6.72
C GLY A 107 -14.40 -28.01 -5.79
N ARG A 108 -14.11 -29.25 -5.34
CA ARG A 108 -12.99 -29.53 -4.42
C ARG A 108 -11.61 -29.58 -5.09
N LYS A 109 -11.46 -29.10 -6.31
CA LYS A 109 -10.13 -28.98 -6.94
C LYS A 109 -9.27 -28.01 -6.11
N LYS A 110 -8.01 -28.32 -5.94
CA LYS A 110 -7.00 -27.47 -5.24
C LYS A 110 -6.72 -26.20 -6.07
N SER A 111 -7.69 -25.31 -6.18
CA SER A 111 -7.51 -24.02 -6.87
C SER A 111 -6.97 -22.96 -5.92
N VAL A 112 -6.11 -22.10 -6.43
CA VAL A 112 -5.74 -20.86 -5.72
C VAL A 112 -6.96 -19.94 -5.73
N VAL A 113 -7.33 -19.43 -4.57
CA VAL A 113 -8.36 -18.40 -4.46
C VAL A 113 -7.72 -17.04 -4.41
N THR A 114 -8.07 -16.15 -5.33
CA THR A 114 -7.59 -14.77 -5.36
C THR A 114 -8.75 -13.84 -5.02
N VAL A 115 -8.62 -13.11 -3.91
CA VAL A 115 -9.54 -12.05 -3.52
C VAL A 115 -8.96 -10.73 -4.00
N ILE A 116 -9.69 -10.03 -4.85
CA ILE A 116 -9.34 -8.68 -5.35
C ILE A 116 -10.23 -7.69 -4.61
N TYR A 117 -9.63 -6.78 -3.86
CA TYR A 117 -10.34 -5.71 -3.17
C TYR A 117 -10.12 -4.37 -3.86
N LEU A 118 -11.19 -3.82 -4.43
CA LEU A 118 -11.27 -2.53 -5.11
C LEU A 118 -12.26 -1.64 -4.37
N GLY A 119 -12.02 -1.41 -3.09
CA GLY A 119 -12.90 -0.63 -2.23
C GLY A 119 -12.21 0.59 -1.64
N ASP A 120 -13.02 1.40 -0.95
CA ASP A 120 -12.53 2.56 -0.22
C ASP A 120 -11.89 2.15 1.12
N GLU A 121 -11.27 3.12 1.79
CA GLU A 121 -10.70 2.92 3.10
C GLU A 121 -11.79 2.96 4.18
N TYR A 122 -12.33 1.78 4.54
CA TYR A 122 -13.30 1.65 5.64
C TYR A 122 -12.69 1.00 6.86
N SER A 123 -13.13 1.42 8.04
CA SER A 123 -12.72 0.80 9.30
C SER A 123 -13.05 -0.70 9.38
N GLY A 124 -14.12 -1.15 8.70
CA GLY A 124 -14.57 -2.55 8.66
C GLY A 124 -13.80 -3.47 7.71
N ARG A 125 -12.99 -2.91 6.79
CA ARG A 125 -12.31 -3.70 5.71
C ARG A 125 -11.44 -4.86 6.20
N GLN A 126 -10.91 -4.76 7.42
CA GLN A 126 -10.12 -5.86 8.01
C GLN A 126 -10.89 -7.17 8.10
N GLY A 127 -12.23 -7.12 8.17
CA GLY A 127 -13.09 -8.30 8.10
C GLY A 127 -12.86 -9.11 6.83
N ILE A 128 -12.60 -8.46 5.69
CA ILE A 128 -12.30 -9.12 4.41
C ILE A 128 -11.01 -9.95 4.55
N TYR A 129 -9.96 -9.36 5.14
CA TYR A 129 -8.68 -10.03 5.28
C TYR A 129 -8.75 -11.20 6.26
N TYR A 130 -9.50 -11.05 7.35
CA TYR A 130 -9.73 -12.14 8.30
C TYR A 130 -10.51 -13.28 7.66
N ALA A 131 -11.59 -13.00 6.93
CA ALA A 131 -12.36 -14.02 6.24
C ALA A 131 -11.52 -14.77 5.19
N ALA A 132 -10.75 -14.05 4.38
CA ALA A 132 -9.85 -14.64 3.39
C ALA A 132 -8.74 -15.47 4.05
N SER A 133 -8.20 -15.03 5.18
CA SER A 133 -7.20 -15.76 5.94
C SER A 133 -7.77 -17.03 6.58
N ASP A 134 -8.97 -16.96 7.14
CA ASP A 134 -9.65 -18.15 7.70
C ASP A 134 -9.96 -19.18 6.62
N PHE A 135 -10.39 -18.73 5.45
CA PHE A 135 -10.59 -19.59 4.29
C PHE A 135 -9.27 -20.18 3.77
N GLY A 136 -8.15 -19.49 4.01
CA GLY A 136 -6.80 -19.90 3.65
C GLY A 136 -6.18 -20.99 4.55
N LYS A 137 -6.84 -21.40 5.64
CA LYS A 137 -6.33 -22.49 6.53
C LYS A 137 -6.16 -23.81 5.78
N ASP A 138 -7.07 -24.11 4.88
CA ASP A 138 -7.11 -25.36 4.12
C ASP A 138 -6.82 -25.19 2.61
N ARG A 139 -6.54 -23.95 2.15
CA ARG A 139 -6.41 -23.60 0.74
C ARG A 139 -5.36 -22.51 0.54
N LYS A 140 -4.79 -22.44 -0.67
CA LYS A 140 -3.94 -21.31 -1.03
C LYS A 140 -4.81 -20.10 -1.37
N VAL A 141 -4.73 -19.05 -0.57
CA VAL A 141 -5.45 -17.79 -0.77
C VAL A 141 -4.48 -16.66 -1.03
N ARG A 142 -4.84 -15.76 -1.96
CA ARG A 142 -4.15 -14.52 -2.30
C ARG A 142 -5.10 -13.34 -2.12
N ILE A 143 -4.60 -12.25 -1.58
CA ILE A 143 -5.35 -11.00 -1.44
C ILE A 143 -4.63 -9.92 -2.25
N ALA A 144 -5.26 -9.49 -3.33
CA ALA A 144 -4.84 -8.33 -4.12
C ALA A 144 -5.56 -7.10 -3.57
N ASN A 145 -4.83 -6.26 -2.86
CA ASN A 145 -5.38 -5.06 -2.25
C ASN A 145 -5.16 -3.85 -3.16
N SER A 146 -6.24 -3.18 -3.53
CA SER A 146 -6.23 -1.92 -4.29
C SER A 146 -7.11 -0.90 -3.57
N LEU A 147 -6.71 -0.62 -2.33
CA LEU A 147 -7.41 0.26 -1.42
C LEU A 147 -7.44 1.69 -1.96
N GLY A 148 -8.62 2.32 -1.92
CA GLY A 148 -8.79 3.69 -2.38
C GLY A 148 -8.57 3.89 -3.88
N PHE A 149 -8.60 2.82 -4.69
CA PHE A 149 -8.31 2.85 -6.13
C PHE A 149 -9.01 4.01 -6.85
N SER A 150 -8.23 4.78 -7.59
CA SER A 150 -8.61 6.05 -8.19
C SER A 150 -8.30 6.14 -9.68
N ALA A 151 -8.64 7.25 -10.31
CA ALA A 151 -8.27 7.51 -11.70
C ALA A 151 -6.75 7.58 -11.90
N GLY A 152 -6.01 8.14 -10.93
CA GLY A 152 -4.56 8.18 -10.96
C GLY A 152 -3.94 6.79 -10.92
N ASP A 153 -4.49 5.91 -10.10
CA ASP A 153 -4.03 4.51 -10.00
C ASP A 153 -4.30 3.72 -11.29
N CYS A 154 -5.43 3.98 -11.93
CA CYS A 154 -5.71 3.41 -13.24
C CYS A 154 -4.70 3.87 -14.31
N LEU A 155 -4.32 5.15 -14.29
CA LEU A 155 -3.31 5.67 -15.20
C LEU A 155 -1.91 5.11 -14.89
N LEU A 156 -1.56 4.97 -13.61
CA LEU A 156 -0.32 4.33 -13.17
C LEU A 156 -0.23 2.90 -13.70
N LEU A 157 -1.29 2.11 -13.49
CA LEU A 157 -1.37 0.75 -14.01
C LEU A 157 -1.31 0.70 -15.54
N ALA A 158 -1.97 1.63 -16.23
CA ALA A 158 -1.92 1.69 -17.69
C ALA A 158 -0.49 1.88 -18.23
N ASP A 159 0.35 2.56 -17.45
CA ASP A 159 1.76 2.81 -17.80
C ASP A 159 2.73 1.74 -17.25
N MET A 160 2.25 0.76 -16.49
CA MET A 160 3.01 -0.38 -15.96
C MET A 160 3.15 -1.48 -17.00
N ASP A 161 4.10 -1.36 -17.88
CA ASP A 161 4.43 -2.46 -18.79
C ASP A 161 5.39 -3.50 -18.14
N THR A 162 5.59 -4.62 -18.82
CA THR A 162 6.46 -5.71 -18.35
C THR A 162 7.90 -5.23 -18.10
N SER A 163 8.40 -4.24 -18.86
CA SER A 163 9.76 -3.72 -18.69
C SER A 163 9.91 -2.93 -17.39
N LYS A 164 8.87 -2.20 -16.98
CA LYS A 164 8.83 -1.47 -15.71
C LYS A 164 8.74 -2.42 -14.53
N LEU A 165 7.91 -3.46 -14.63
CA LEU A 165 7.84 -4.52 -13.61
C LEU A 165 9.19 -5.22 -13.43
N TYR A 166 9.90 -5.49 -14.52
CA TYR A 166 11.24 -6.06 -14.45
C TYR A 166 12.23 -5.13 -13.74
N ARG A 167 12.22 -3.82 -14.04
CA ARG A 167 13.06 -2.83 -13.35
C ARG A 167 12.75 -2.71 -11.86
N ILE A 168 11.49 -2.75 -11.48
CA ILE A 168 11.09 -2.79 -10.05
C ILE A 168 11.74 -3.99 -9.37
N LYS A 169 11.68 -5.16 -9.99
CA LYS A 169 12.31 -6.37 -9.46
C LYS A 169 13.84 -6.25 -9.32
N GLU A 170 14.51 -5.64 -10.30
CA GLU A 170 15.95 -5.38 -10.21
C GLU A 170 16.30 -4.43 -9.07
N GLN A 171 15.50 -3.37 -8.89
CA GLN A 171 15.69 -2.41 -7.79
C GLN A 171 15.48 -3.06 -6.43
N VAL A 172 14.43 -3.86 -6.26
CA VAL A 172 14.21 -4.65 -5.04
C VAL A 172 15.39 -5.59 -4.77
N GLY A 173 15.87 -6.30 -5.80
CA GLY A 173 17.05 -7.15 -5.68
C GLY A 173 18.32 -6.40 -5.26
N TYR A 174 18.49 -5.16 -5.70
CA TYR A 174 19.57 -4.29 -5.24
C TYR A 174 19.44 -4.00 -3.73
N PHE A 175 18.25 -3.67 -3.25
CA PHE A 175 18.05 -3.39 -1.83
C PHE A 175 18.22 -4.66 -0.95
N ASP A 176 17.74 -5.81 -1.41
CA ASP A 176 17.98 -7.09 -0.72
C ASP A 176 19.46 -7.37 -0.55
N ASN A 177 20.25 -7.22 -1.62
CA ASN A 177 21.71 -7.40 -1.57
C ASN A 177 22.36 -6.38 -0.64
N PHE A 178 21.95 -5.10 -0.72
CA PHE A 178 22.47 -4.05 0.14
C PHE A 178 22.28 -4.38 1.62
N PHE A 179 21.10 -4.84 2.02
CA PHE A 179 20.84 -5.16 3.43
C PHE A 179 21.44 -6.50 3.88
N ASN A 180 21.72 -7.42 2.97
CA ASN A 180 22.51 -8.60 3.29
C ASN A 180 23.96 -8.24 3.62
N GLU A 181 24.52 -7.22 2.95
CA GLU A 181 25.86 -6.71 3.19
C GLU A 181 25.94 -5.75 4.39
N HIS A 182 24.87 -5.00 4.62
CA HIS A 182 24.78 -3.93 5.64
C HIS A 182 23.57 -4.13 6.56
N PRO A 183 23.54 -5.19 7.40
CA PRO A 183 22.35 -5.55 8.15
C PRO A 183 21.98 -4.61 9.30
N ARG A 184 22.89 -3.72 9.70
CA ARG A 184 22.68 -2.78 10.83
C ARG A 184 23.27 -1.43 10.54
N GLY A 185 22.51 -0.39 10.83
CA GLY A 185 23.00 0.98 10.65
C GLY A 185 21.94 2.03 10.92
N VAL A 186 22.16 3.19 10.34
CA VAL A 186 21.30 4.35 10.51
C VAL A 186 20.99 4.98 9.16
N PHE A 187 19.71 5.15 8.87
CA PHE A 187 19.29 6.05 7.82
C PHE A 187 19.30 7.50 8.28
N ASN A 188 19.81 8.37 7.44
CA ASN A 188 19.66 9.82 7.57
C ASN A 188 18.87 10.31 6.36
N VAL A 189 17.62 10.64 6.60
CA VAL A 189 16.69 11.14 5.59
C VAL A 189 16.75 12.65 5.61
N LEU A 190 17.15 13.24 4.48
CA LEU A 190 17.18 14.69 4.29
C LEU A 190 16.00 15.10 3.40
N THR A 191 15.20 16.02 3.89
CA THR A 191 14.06 16.59 3.17
C THR A 191 14.15 18.11 3.12
N GLU A 192 13.61 18.73 2.09
CA GLU A 192 13.55 20.18 1.96
C GLU A 192 12.09 20.63 1.89
N ASP A 193 11.76 21.74 2.54
CA ASP A 193 10.47 22.39 2.38
C ASP A 193 10.42 23.28 1.11
N ASN A 194 9.29 23.94 0.92
CA ASN A 194 9.07 24.82 -0.24
C ASN A 194 9.99 26.05 -0.24
N GLU A 195 10.55 26.41 0.90
CA GLU A 195 11.50 27.53 1.07
C GLU A 195 12.97 27.08 0.95
N LYS A 196 13.20 25.80 0.62
CA LYS A 196 14.53 25.18 0.51
C LYS A 196 15.26 25.02 1.85
N LYS A 197 14.54 25.07 2.95
CA LYS A 197 15.09 24.71 4.25
C LYS A 197 15.19 23.21 4.40
N THR A 198 16.38 22.74 4.78
CA THR A 198 16.68 21.31 4.92
C THR A 198 16.36 20.83 6.35
N TYR A 199 15.73 19.67 6.43
CA TYR A 199 15.43 18.96 7.66
C TYR A 199 16.07 17.58 7.62
N SER A 200 16.40 17.03 8.79
CA SER A 200 17.02 15.72 8.92
C SER A 200 16.26 14.84 9.91
N LEU A 201 15.89 13.65 9.46
CA LEU A 201 15.36 12.57 10.28
C LEU A 201 16.38 11.44 10.32
N ARG A 202 16.68 10.97 11.52
CA ARG A 202 17.55 9.82 11.76
C ARG A 202 16.72 8.62 12.18
N LEU A 203 16.95 7.45 11.54
CA LEU A 203 16.27 6.19 11.86
C LEU A 203 17.29 5.08 12.01
N GLY A 204 17.34 4.46 13.20
CA GLY A 204 18.13 3.23 13.41
C GLY A 204 17.50 2.03 12.74
N TYR A 205 18.34 1.06 12.37
CA TYR A 205 17.91 -0.11 11.62
C TYR A 205 18.68 -1.37 11.99
N ASP A 206 17.96 -2.48 12.15
CA ASP A 206 18.52 -3.82 12.29
C ASP A 206 17.63 -4.81 11.52
N VAL A 207 18.09 -5.24 10.35
CA VAL A 207 17.33 -6.15 9.45
C VAL A 207 17.02 -7.50 10.12
N SER A 208 17.86 -7.94 11.08
CA SER A 208 17.59 -9.17 11.82
C SER A 208 16.40 -9.08 12.78
N LYS A 209 16.00 -7.86 13.13
CA LYS A 209 14.91 -7.55 14.06
C LYS A 209 13.68 -6.98 13.38
N ALA A 210 13.89 -6.21 12.33
CA ALA A 210 12.84 -5.63 11.50
C ALA A 210 13.22 -5.81 10.02
N PRO A 211 12.93 -6.97 9.43
CA PRO A 211 13.27 -7.25 8.04
C PRO A 211 12.53 -6.33 7.09
N PHE A 212 13.18 -5.99 5.99
CA PHE A 212 12.51 -5.31 4.88
C PHE A 212 11.43 -6.21 4.27
N VAL A 213 10.30 -5.60 3.97
CA VAL A 213 9.21 -6.21 3.23
C VAL A 213 9.21 -5.65 1.82
N ASN A 214 9.29 -6.52 0.85
CA ASN A 214 9.24 -6.14 -0.55
C ASN A 214 7.88 -6.44 -1.13
N ASP A 215 7.29 -5.47 -1.81
CA ASP A 215 6.06 -5.62 -2.56
C ASP A 215 6.35 -5.44 -4.05
N LEU A 216 6.54 -6.55 -4.75
CA LEU A 216 6.99 -6.57 -6.16
C LEU A 216 5.89 -6.26 -7.17
N ALA A 217 4.73 -5.82 -6.78
CA ALA A 217 3.60 -5.63 -7.69
C ALA A 217 3.15 -6.89 -8.45
N ARG A 218 3.64 -8.09 -8.11
CA ARG A 218 3.29 -9.32 -8.80
C ARG A 218 3.31 -10.53 -7.87
N PHE A 219 2.22 -11.31 -7.86
CA PHE A 219 2.17 -12.55 -7.10
C PHE A 219 3.11 -13.62 -7.64
N GLY A 220 3.61 -14.47 -6.74
CA GLY A 220 4.39 -15.65 -7.09
C GLY A 220 5.88 -15.42 -7.37
N GLU A 221 6.39 -14.20 -7.21
CA GLU A 221 7.81 -13.87 -7.41
C GLU A 221 8.63 -13.81 -6.11
N GLY A 222 8.09 -14.32 -5.01
CA GLY A 222 8.85 -14.57 -3.79
C GLY A 222 8.75 -13.50 -2.71
N HIS A 223 8.17 -12.35 -2.98
CA HIS A 223 8.15 -11.19 -2.09
C HIS A 223 6.72 -10.71 -1.78
N THR A 224 5.79 -11.64 -1.60
CA THR A 224 4.45 -11.31 -1.11
C THR A 224 4.41 -11.41 0.40
N ARG A 225 3.71 -10.46 1.03
CA ARG A 225 3.42 -10.54 2.46
C ARG A 225 2.56 -11.77 2.77
N LYS A 226 2.68 -12.28 3.97
CA LYS A 226 1.67 -13.18 4.52
C LYS A 226 0.76 -12.39 5.47
N TYR A 227 -0.52 -12.37 5.18
CA TYR A 227 -1.52 -11.96 6.15
C TYR A 227 -2.10 -13.24 6.78
N ILE A 228 -1.57 -13.63 7.92
CA ILE A 228 -1.88 -14.89 8.63
C ILE A 228 -1.71 -16.11 7.69
N ASN A 229 -2.79 -16.59 7.04
CA ASN A 229 -2.77 -17.76 6.14
C ASN A 229 -2.93 -17.40 4.65
N ALA A 230 -2.95 -16.13 4.29
CA ALA A 230 -3.10 -15.67 2.91
C ALA A 230 -1.83 -14.96 2.41
N GLU A 231 -1.49 -15.13 1.13
CA GLU A 231 -0.53 -14.25 0.45
C GLU A 231 -1.20 -12.89 0.22
N TYR A 232 -0.48 -11.80 0.46
CA TYR A 232 -1.01 -10.44 0.33
C TYR A 232 -0.09 -9.57 -0.52
N ALA A 233 -0.66 -8.81 -1.43
CA ALA A 233 0.06 -7.80 -2.21
C ALA A 233 -0.83 -6.58 -2.46
N ASN A 234 -0.22 -5.40 -2.48
CA ASN A 234 -0.87 -4.20 -2.99
C ASN A 234 -0.77 -4.16 -4.52
N ILE A 235 -1.82 -3.71 -5.20
CA ILE A 235 -1.82 -3.50 -6.65
C ILE A 235 -2.39 -2.11 -6.95
N PRO A 236 -1.58 -1.22 -7.55
CA PRO A 236 -0.18 -1.43 -7.93
C PRO A 236 0.73 -1.60 -6.72
N GLY A 237 1.71 -2.51 -6.83
CA GLY A 237 2.81 -2.66 -5.89
C GLY A 237 4.06 -1.95 -6.40
N GLY A 238 5.23 -2.28 -5.86
CA GLY A 238 6.52 -1.73 -6.27
C GLY A 238 7.13 -0.82 -5.22
N GLU A 239 7.29 -1.37 -4.01
CA GLU A 239 7.98 -0.72 -2.91
C GLU A 239 8.78 -1.71 -2.07
N THR A 240 9.69 -1.19 -1.29
CA THR A 240 10.26 -1.86 -0.12
C THR A 240 10.11 -0.97 1.09
N TYR A 241 9.81 -1.57 2.24
CA TYR A 241 9.62 -0.82 3.46
C TYR A 241 9.99 -1.64 4.68
N ALA A 242 10.27 -0.95 5.78
CA ALA A 242 10.48 -1.58 7.06
C ALA A 242 10.33 -0.63 8.25
N ALA A 243 10.05 -1.21 9.42
CA ALA A 243 9.99 -0.47 10.67
C ALA A 243 11.38 -0.10 11.17
N PRO A 244 11.57 1.09 11.74
CA PRO A 244 12.79 1.47 12.43
C PRO A 244 13.05 0.55 13.65
N TYR A 245 14.34 0.22 13.89
CA TYR A 245 14.73 -0.56 15.05
C TYR A 245 16.09 -0.14 15.60
N PRO A 246 16.24 0.06 16.94
CA PRO A 246 15.15 0.22 17.88
C PRO A 246 14.36 1.51 17.60
N TYR A 247 13.06 1.51 17.82
CA TYR A 247 12.24 2.68 17.44
C TYR A 247 12.66 3.98 18.14
N GLN A 248 13.17 3.89 19.39
CA GLN A 248 13.67 5.04 20.13
C GLN A 248 14.87 5.73 19.48
N SER A 249 15.52 5.08 18.51
CA SER A 249 16.62 5.69 17.75
C SER A 249 16.15 6.72 16.74
N VAL A 250 14.83 6.81 16.49
CA VAL A 250 14.28 7.77 15.53
C VAL A 250 14.13 9.13 16.18
N HIS A 251 14.80 10.13 15.60
CA HIS A 251 14.71 11.51 16.08
C HIS A 251 15.06 12.52 14.98
N GLY A 252 14.57 13.73 15.14
CA GLY A 252 14.79 14.85 14.23
C GLY A 252 13.53 15.41 13.62
N HIS A 253 13.63 15.88 12.40
CA HIS A 253 12.52 16.50 11.67
C HIS A 253 12.49 16.00 10.23
N PHE A 254 11.29 15.88 9.68
CA PHE A 254 11.12 15.64 8.25
C PHE A 254 9.96 16.46 7.70
N PHE A 255 10.08 16.83 6.43
CA PHE A 255 9.04 17.51 5.69
C PHE A 255 8.40 16.52 4.71
N ALA A 256 7.08 16.37 4.77
CA ALA A 256 6.32 15.47 3.92
C ALA A 256 4.91 16.00 3.72
N ASP A 257 4.33 15.86 2.53
CA ASP A 257 2.98 16.31 2.19
C ASP A 257 2.66 17.76 2.65
N ASN A 258 3.64 18.67 2.51
CA ASN A 258 3.58 20.08 2.98
C ASN A 258 3.46 20.25 4.50
N LEU A 259 3.82 19.24 5.27
CA LEU A 259 3.87 19.25 6.73
C LEU A 259 5.29 19.08 7.23
N LEU A 260 5.62 19.78 8.31
CA LEU A 260 6.84 19.56 9.07
C LEU A 260 6.50 18.72 10.31
N PHE A 261 7.12 17.56 10.42
CA PHE A 261 6.98 16.67 11.56
C PHE A 261 8.19 16.77 12.47
N THR A 262 7.95 16.73 13.78
CA THR A 262 8.98 16.63 14.82
C THR A 262 8.91 15.25 15.44
N VAL A 263 10.06 14.60 15.57
CA VAL A 263 10.18 13.23 16.11
C VAL A 263 11.18 13.19 17.25
N GLU A 264 10.76 12.65 18.38
CA GLU A 264 11.56 12.44 19.57
C GLU A 264 11.41 11.01 20.09
N ASN A 265 12.51 10.29 20.25
CA ASN A 265 12.50 8.92 20.78
C ASN A 265 11.53 7.98 20.05
N GLY A 266 11.45 8.09 18.74
CA GLY A 266 10.58 7.27 17.90
C GLY A 266 9.13 7.74 17.78
N LEU A 267 8.75 8.77 18.53
CA LEU A 267 7.39 9.29 18.55
C LEU A 267 7.32 10.63 17.83
N VAL A 268 6.30 10.78 17.00
CA VAL A 268 5.95 12.07 16.40
C VAL A 268 5.30 12.92 17.46
N THR A 269 5.99 14.00 17.88
CA THR A 269 5.59 14.88 18.96
C THR A 269 5.01 16.20 18.49
N GLY A 270 5.15 16.51 17.19
CA GLY A 270 4.63 17.75 16.62
C GLY A 270 4.40 17.66 15.13
N VAL A 271 3.45 18.43 14.63
CA VAL A 271 3.16 18.59 13.21
C VAL A 271 2.71 20.03 12.92
N GLY A 272 3.36 20.68 11.98
CA GLY A 272 3.07 22.05 11.53
C GLY A 272 3.01 22.18 10.01
N PRO A 273 2.47 23.29 9.48
CA PRO A 273 1.82 24.39 10.18
C PRO A 273 0.44 24.02 10.74
N ASP A 274 -0.11 24.83 11.64
CA ASP A 274 -1.37 24.56 12.32
C ASP A 274 -2.59 24.53 11.39
N TYR A 275 -2.52 25.28 10.30
CA TYR A 275 -3.60 25.33 9.31
C TYR A 275 -3.17 24.74 7.98
N ILE A 276 -3.78 23.62 7.60
CA ILE A 276 -3.77 23.10 6.23
C ILE A 276 -5.20 22.64 5.92
N PRO A 277 -5.71 22.90 4.70
CA PRO A 277 -7.04 22.45 4.31
C PRO A 277 -7.20 20.94 4.49
N ALA A 278 -8.25 20.53 5.18
CA ALA A 278 -8.50 19.11 5.48
C ALA A 278 -8.64 18.25 4.21
N GLU A 279 -9.11 18.89 3.12
CA GLU A 279 -9.28 18.24 1.81
C GLU A 279 -7.96 17.81 1.16
N SER A 280 -6.82 18.33 1.65
CA SER A 280 -5.49 18.01 1.13
C SER A 280 -4.98 16.63 1.56
N PHE A 281 -5.68 15.96 2.48
CA PHE A 281 -5.24 14.71 3.10
C PHE A 281 -6.27 13.60 3.00
N GLU A 282 -5.78 12.37 2.95
CA GLU A 282 -6.60 11.18 3.12
C GLU A 282 -7.22 11.10 4.53
N PRO A 283 -8.34 10.38 4.72
CA PRO A 283 -8.99 10.27 6.02
C PRO A 283 -8.08 9.81 7.15
N SER A 284 -7.21 8.82 6.91
CA SER A 284 -6.23 8.31 7.88
C SER A 284 -5.18 9.36 8.25
N GLN A 285 -4.64 10.09 7.27
CA GLN A 285 -3.71 11.19 7.50
C GLN A 285 -4.34 12.31 8.34
N ARG A 286 -5.58 12.70 8.02
CA ARG A 286 -6.32 13.73 8.78
C ARG A 286 -6.48 13.35 10.24
N GLU A 287 -6.86 12.09 10.48
CA GLU A 287 -7.06 11.61 11.84
C GLU A 287 -5.74 11.57 12.61
N LEU A 288 -4.66 11.10 12.01
CA LEU A 288 -3.33 11.09 12.64
C LEU A 288 -2.84 12.51 12.97
N ILE A 289 -2.99 13.45 12.04
CA ILE A 289 -2.65 14.87 12.27
C ILE A 289 -3.46 15.43 13.44
N ARG A 290 -4.76 15.15 13.49
CA ARG A 290 -5.65 15.57 14.59
C ARG A 290 -5.18 15.00 15.93
N LEU A 291 -4.85 13.72 15.98
CA LEU A 291 -4.37 13.05 17.20
C LEU A 291 -3.04 13.65 17.68
N ILE A 292 -2.07 13.86 16.79
CA ILE A 292 -0.79 14.47 17.15
C ILE A 292 -0.99 15.89 17.70
N ARG A 293 -1.83 16.70 17.05
CA ARG A 293 -2.18 18.06 17.52
C ARG A 293 -2.91 18.07 18.85
N SER A 294 -3.62 17.01 19.19
CA SER A 294 -4.24 16.86 20.50
C SER A 294 -3.30 16.40 21.61
N GLY A 295 -2.00 16.22 21.30
CA GLY A 295 -0.96 15.77 22.23
C GLY A 295 -0.84 14.26 22.35
N LEU A 296 -1.47 13.49 21.45
CA LEU A 296 -1.26 12.05 21.37
C LEU A 296 -0.06 11.77 20.47
N TYR A 297 1.02 11.29 21.07
CA TYR A 297 2.24 10.97 20.34
C TYR A 297 2.13 9.61 19.66
N LEU A 298 2.46 9.56 18.37
CA LEU A 298 2.33 8.38 17.54
C LEU A 298 3.70 7.90 17.06
N PRO A 299 3.96 6.59 16.99
CA PRO A 299 5.25 6.07 16.56
C PRO A 299 5.50 6.35 15.07
N VAL A 300 6.78 6.59 14.71
CA VAL A 300 7.25 6.40 13.34
C VAL A 300 7.29 4.91 13.09
N ALA A 301 6.42 4.44 12.22
CA ALA A 301 6.17 3.02 12.02
C ALA A 301 6.95 2.42 10.84
N GLU A 302 7.34 3.28 9.88
CA GLU A 302 7.85 2.80 8.61
C GLU A 302 8.75 3.83 7.91
N LEU A 303 9.79 3.34 7.25
CA LEU A 303 10.45 3.98 6.12
C LEU A 303 10.18 3.11 4.89
N GLY A 304 9.47 3.65 3.92
CA GLY A 304 9.20 2.99 2.67
C GLY A 304 9.89 3.67 1.49
N ILE A 305 10.20 2.89 0.45
CA ILE A 305 10.82 3.35 -0.79
C ILE A 305 10.01 2.79 -1.96
N GLY A 306 9.33 3.66 -2.68
CA GLY A 306 8.63 3.32 -3.92
C GLY A 306 9.58 3.33 -5.12
N PHE A 307 9.34 2.43 -6.08
CA PHE A 307 10.22 2.19 -7.23
C PHE A 307 9.65 2.62 -8.58
N HIS A 308 8.47 3.19 -8.62
CA HIS A 308 7.95 3.68 -9.88
C HIS A 308 8.75 4.91 -10.35
N GLU A 309 9.47 4.77 -11.44
CA GLU A 309 10.19 5.84 -12.14
C GLU A 309 9.19 6.76 -12.83
N LEU A 310 8.40 7.49 -12.09
CA LEU A 310 7.45 8.39 -12.68
C LEU A 310 7.88 9.82 -12.43
N ALA A 311 7.50 10.70 -13.35
CA ALA A 311 7.79 12.12 -13.32
C ALA A 311 7.19 12.85 -12.09
N GLY A 312 7.24 12.21 -10.94
CA GLY A 312 6.70 12.66 -9.66
C GLY A 312 5.18 12.45 -9.55
N ILE A 313 4.66 12.65 -8.35
CA ILE A 313 3.23 12.57 -8.00
C ILE A 313 2.33 13.38 -8.94
N GLN A 314 2.87 14.42 -9.58
CA GLN A 314 2.16 15.26 -10.54
C GLN A 314 1.76 14.52 -11.84
N ALA A 315 2.41 13.43 -12.19
CA ALA A 315 2.11 12.67 -13.40
C ALA A 315 0.78 11.90 -13.31
N TYR A 316 0.31 11.63 -12.09
CA TYR A 316 -0.94 10.90 -11.84
C TYR A 316 -1.80 11.63 -10.80
N PRO A 317 -2.40 12.76 -11.19
CA PRO A 317 -3.22 13.54 -10.27
C PRO A 317 -4.40 12.72 -9.77
N GLY A 318 -4.67 12.78 -8.48
CA GLY A 318 -5.75 12.03 -7.84
C GLY A 318 -5.43 10.56 -7.58
N SER A 319 -4.15 10.16 -7.61
CA SER A 319 -3.74 8.83 -7.13
C SER A 319 -4.10 8.64 -5.67
N SER A 320 -4.47 7.41 -5.30
CA SER A 320 -4.63 7.02 -3.90
C SER A 320 -3.31 7.14 -3.15
N MET A 321 -3.37 7.14 -1.82
CA MET A 321 -2.16 7.12 -0.99
C MET A 321 -1.31 5.89 -1.32
N LEU A 322 -1.95 4.73 -1.47
CA LEU A 322 -1.28 3.48 -1.83
C LEU A 322 -0.40 3.60 -3.10
N SER A 323 -0.87 4.29 -4.13
CA SER A 323 -0.08 4.52 -5.35
C SER A 323 0.95 5.61 -5.19
N ARG A 324 0.69 6.62 -4.36
CA ARG A 324 1.66 7.69 -4.06
C ARG A 324 2.90 7.15 -3.37
N GLU A 325 2.75 6.19 -2.45
CA GLU A 325 3.83 5.47 -1.78
C GLU A 325 4.75 4.73 -2.77
N ARG A 326 4.19 4.26 -3.90
CA ARG A 326 4.95 3.53 -4.93
C ARG A 326 5.85 4.42 -5.78
N ILE A 327 5.66 5.74 -5.72
CA ILE A 327 6.39 6.70 -6.58
C ILE A 327 7.66 7.22 -5.90
N GLY A 328 7.80 7.11 -4.59
CA GLY A 328 8.96 7.66 -3.88
C GLY A 328 9.06 7.24 -2.43
N PRO A 329 10.06 7.78 -1.72
CA PRO A 329 10.20 7.54 -0.30
C PRO A 329 9.04 8.15 0.48
N HIS A 330 8.63 7.45 1.54
CA HIS A 330 7.60 7.90 2.46
C HIS A 330 7.92 7.49 3.90
N ILE A 331 7.29 8.15 4.85
CA ILE A 331 7.36 7.83 6.28
C ILE A 331 5.97 7.44 6.76
N GLY A 332 5.84 6.22 7.24
CA GLY A 332 4.63 5.72 7.88
C GLY A 332 4.58 6.13 9.36
N ILE A 333 3.41 6.60 9.81
CA ILE A 333 3.15 6.98 11.20
C ILE A 333 1.97 6.17 11.72
N GLY A 334 2.06 5.69 12.96
CA GLY A 334 1.01 4.94 13.61
C GLY A 334 1.36 3.49 13.84
N GLN A 335 0.49 2.56 13.45
CA GLN A 335 0.73 1.13 13.64
C GLN A 335 1.75 0.62 12.63
N ALA A 336 2.77 -0.11 13.07
CA ALA A 336 3.70 -0.77 12.17
C ALA A 336 3.01 -1.89 11.36
N THR A 337 3.24 -1.88 10.05
CA THR A 337 2.71 -2.88 9.12
C THR A 337 3.73 -3.95 8.76
N SER A 338 5.02 -3.68 8.99
CA SER A 338 6.11 -4.64 8.78
C SER A 338 6.30 -5.56 9.98
N PRO A 339 6.81 -6.79 9.78
CA PRO A 339 7.20 -7.66 10.88
C PRO A 339 8.24 -6.97 11.76
N THR A 340 8.01 -6.95 13.06
CA THR A 340 8.96 -6.44 14.05
C THR A 340 9.08 -7.43 15.19
N ASP A 341 10.20 -7.36 15.92
CA ASP A 341 10.30 -8.06 17.20
C ASP A 341 9.22 -7.46 18.13
N GLU A 342 8.30 -8.32 18.58
CA GLU A 342 7.01 -7.94 19.22
C GLU A 342 7.15 -6.97 20.39
N ASP A 343 8.36 -6.85 20.98
CA ASP A 343 8.53 -6.12 22.22
C ASP A 343 8.65 -4.58 22.07
N SER A 344 9.05 -4.05 20.92
CA SER A 344 9.39 -2.62 20.81
C SER A 344 8.28 -1.75 20.25
N LEU A 345 7.63 -2.15 19.16
CA LEU A 345 6.60 -1.34 18.50
C LEU A 345 5.19 -1.66 18.98
N ILE A 346 4.90 -2.92 19.34
CA ILE A 346 3.60 -3.29 19.90
C ILE A 346 3.38 -2.59 21.24
N LYS A 347 4.40 -2.49 22.10
CA LYS A 347 4.28 -1.74 23.35
C LYS A 347 4.08 -0.23 23.14
N ALA A 348 4.61 0.34 22.07
CA ALA A 348 4.37 1.74 21.74
C ALA A 348 2.97 1.94 21.12
N SER A 349 2.53 1.06 20.23
CA SER A 349 1.23 1.12 19.59
C SER A 349 0.07 0.77 20.53
N THR A 350 0.25 -0.17 21.47
CA THR A 350 -0.79 -0.52 22.47
C THR A 350 -1.07 0.58 23.48
N ARG A 351 -0.12 1.48 23.73
CA ARG A 351 -0.36 2.67 24.57
C ARG A 351 -1.26 3.70 23.89
N THR A 352 -1.33 3.69 22.58
CA THR A 352 -2.06 4.71 21.80
C THR A 352 -3.40 4.23 21.27
N SER A 353 -3.83 2.97 21.47
CA SER A 353 -5.09 2.40 20.96
C SER A 353 -5.44 2.76 19.50
N SER A 354 -4.49 3.30 18.74
CA SER A 354 -4.72 3.71 17.36
C SER A 354 -4.38 2.54 16.43
N PHE A 355 -5.40 1.96 15.82
CA PHE A 355 -5.28 0.98 14.73
C PHE A 355 -4.97 1.67 13.39
N PHE A 356 -4.53 2.92 13.41
CA PHE A 356 -4.30 3.72 12.21
C PHE A 356 -2.85 3.65 11.79
N HIS A 357 -2.65 3.52 10.50
CA HIS A 357 -1.39 3.72 9.81
C HIS A 357 -1.65 4.72 8.67
N ALA A 358 -0.78 5.69 8.52
CA ALA A 358 -0.82 6.58 7.37
C ALA A 358 0.58 6.95 6.94
N ASP A 359 0.77 6.98 5.62
CA ASP A 359 2.03 7.30 4.98
C ASP A 359 2.04 8.76 4.53
N PHE A 360 3.19 9.39 4.74
CA PHE A 360 3.46 10.76 4.36
C PHE A 360 4.61 10.77 3.35
N VAL A 361 4.28 11.13 2.11
CA VAL A 361 5.23 11.07 1.00
C VAL A 361 6.23 12.21 1.11
N LEU A 362 7.51 11.86 1.03
CA LEU A 362 8.58 12.84 1.07
C LEU A 362 8.61 13.67 -0.22
N PRO A 363 9.13 14.91 -0.18
CA PRO A 363 9.18 15.78 -1.36
C PRO A 363 10.06 15.20 -2.47
N THR A 364 9.92 15.74 -3.66
CA THR A 364 10.39 15.19 -4.94
C THR A 364 11.89 14.87 -5.05
N ASN A 365 12.71 15.31 -4.10
CA ASN A 365 14.16 15.05 -4.09
C ASN A 365 14.71 14.78 -2.69
N PRO A 366 14.15 13.82 -1.93
CA PRO A 366 14.74 13.45 -0.67
C PRO A 366 16.09 12.78 -0.94
N ILE A 367 17.03 12.98 -0.02
CA ILE A 367 18.31 12.26 -0.05
C ILE A 367 18.36 11.37 1.18
N ILE A 368 18.57 10.09 0.97
CA ILE A 368 18.70 9.13 2.07
C ILE A 368 20.13 8.60 2.06
N TYR A 369 20.82 8.76 3.16
CA TYR A 369 22.14 8.18 3.41
C TYR A 369 22.03 7.04 4.39
N TRP A 370 22.81 5.99 4.14
CA TRP A 370 23.05 4.91 5.06
C TRP A 370 24.41 5.09 5.75
N ASN A 371 24.44 4.95 7.05
CA ASN A 371 25.65 4.86 7.84
C ASN A 371 25.67 3.49 8.49
N ASP A 372 26.56 2.62 8.05
CA ASP A 372 26.76 1.30 8.66
C ASP A 372 27.34 1.46 10.07
N SER A 373 26.78 0.73 11.03
CA SER A 373 27.27 0.74 12.41
C SER A 373 28.70 0.16 12.57
N GLN A 374 29.14 -0.60 11.57
CA GLN A 374 30.47 -1.24 11.54
C GLN A 374 31.51 -0.44 10.73
N MET A 375 31.06 0.57 10.00
CA MET A 375 31.94 1.45 9.20
C MET A 375 32.33 2.71 9.96
N ASN A 376 33.39 3.36 9.46
CA ASN A 376 33.74 4.70 9.93
C ASN A 376 32.52 5.63 9.80
N PRO A 377 32.13 6.36 10.88
CA PRO A 377 30.96 7.25 10.86
C PRO A 377 30.99 8.34 9.78
N ASN A 378 32.17 8.57 9.15
CA ASN A 378 32.31 9.47 8.02
C ASN A 378 32.02 8.82 6.66
N ASN A 379 31.94 7.50 6.58
CA ASN A 379 31.55 6.78 5.36
C ASN A 379 30.05 6.72 5.26
N ARG A 380 29.48 7.63 4.46
CA ARG A 380 28.05 7.64 4.13
C ARG A 380 27.82 7.02 2.77
N ILE A 381 26.99 5.99 2.72
CA ILE A 381 26.54 5.42 1.45
C ILE A 381 25.25 6.15 1.05
N LYS A 382 25.22 6.73 -0.14
CA LYS A 382 23.98 7.30 -0.65
C LYS A 382 23.04 6.14 -1.01
N PHE A 383 21.97 6.01 -0.25
CA PHE A 383 20.99 4.95 -0.40
C PHE A 383 19.89 5.31 -1.40
N TYR A 384 19.42 6.57 -1.37
CA TYR A 384 18.40 7.05 -2.27
C TYR A 384 18.70 8.47 -2.77
N PRO A 385 18.47 8.81 -4.04
CA PRO A 385 18.13 7.88 -5.12
C PRO A 385 19.25 6.85 -5.33
N PRO A 386 18.88 5.61 -5.74
CA PRO A 386 19.87 4.56 -5.98
C PRO A 386 20.89 5.01 -7.03
N PRO A 387 22.12 4.48 -7.00
CA PRO A 387 23.10 4.76 -8.04
C PRO A 387 22.54 4.33 -9.41
N LYS A 388 22.84 5.14 -10.44
CA LYS A 388 22.41 4.86 -11.81
C LYS A 388 23.16 3.68 -12.40
#